data_f2eae15be2f55e2668beb1c8f6610ae6
#
_entry.id   f2eae15be2f55e2668beb1c8f6610ae6
#
_cell.length_a   1.000
_cell.length_b   1.000
_cell.length_c   1.000
_cell.angle_alpha   90.00
_cell.angle_beta   90.00
_cell.angle_gamma   90.00
#
_symmetry.space_group_name_H-M   'P 1'
#
loop_
_entity.id
_entity.type
_entity.pdbx_description
1 polymer ?
#
loop_
_entity_poly.entity_id
_entity_poly.type
_entity_poly.pdbx_seq_one_letter_code
_entity_poly.pdbx_strand_id
1 'polypeptide(L)'
;TVVLVTDFDLSKTGEKDREDYIRIFSQLPEYCCVVLVYDLIPYKLDARTKLASAIKEHGTVVNFVRQEENELVKWVTRRFRALGKRIDSRLASELIFLCGDLMHNLVGEIEKVGAYAKGEQITRQDIEAVATPQLDTVVFRMTDAIGEKNFDRAAGVLGELYQMQETPYVIMASLGRQMRQLYSARLALEQGKGASYVADLWKLKPY
;
A
#
# COMPACT_ATOMS: atom_id res chain seq x y z
N THR A 1 -31.60 -5.19 8.41
CA THR A 1 -30.94 -6.00 7.37
C THR A 1 -29.76 -5.23 6.79
N VAL A 2 -28.60 -5.89 6.58
CA VAL A 2 -27.47 -5.33 5.85
C VAL A 2 -27.32 -6.09 4.54
N VAL A 3 -27.26 -5.36 3.43
CA VAL A 3 -27.03 -5.89 2.09
C VAL A 3 -25.66 -5.43 1.65
N LEU A 4 -24.74 -6.37 1.48
CA LEU A 4 -23.37 -6.10 0.99
C LEU A 4 -23.29 -6.42 -0.50
N VAL A 5 -22.87 -5.45 -1.29
CA VAL A 5 -22.64 -5.58 -2.74
C VAL A 5 -21.19 -5.23 -3.03
N THR A 6 -20.44 -6.17 -3.59
CA THR A 6 -19.02 -5.98 -3.92
C THR A 6 -18.81 -5.85 -5.41
N ASP A 7 -17.99 -4.88 -5.80
CA ASP A 7 -17.50 -4.68 -7.17
C ASP A 7 -18.60 -4.62 -8.26
N PHE A 8 -19.76 -4.09 -7.91
CA PHE A 8 -20.83 -3.86 -8.88
C PHE A 8 -20.66 -2.49 -9.55
N ASP A 9 -20.38 -2.49 -10.85
CA ASP A 9 -20.09 -1.27 -11.61
C ASP A 9 -21.38 -0.50 -11.98
N LEU A 10 -21.80 0.40 -11.10
CA LEU A 10 -22.95 1.28 -11.33
C LEU A 10 -22.78 2.18 -12.56
N SER A 11 -21.57 2.41 -13.07
CA SER A 11 -21.33 3.26 -14.24
C SER A 11 -21.74 2.60 -15.56
N LYS A 12 -21.74 1.26 -15.59
CA LYS A 12 -22.08 0.44 -16.77
C LYS A 12 -23.55 0.05 -16.87
N THR A 13 -24.36 0.48 -15.93
CA THR A 13 -25.80 0.14 -15.92
C THR A 13 -26.57 0.89 -16.99
N GLY A 14 -27.58 0.24 -17.57
CA GLY A 14 -28.48 0.84 -18.54
C GLY A 14 -29.34 1.96 -17.94
N GLU A 15 -29.95 2.77 -18.79
CA GLU A 15 -30.74 3.94 -18.34
C GLU A 15 -31.92 3.54 -17.48
N LYS A 16 -32.65 2.46 -17.86
CA LYS A 16 -33.77 1.92 -17.10
C LYS A 16 -33.35 1.40 -15.73
N ASP A 17 -32.24 0.68 -15.66
CA ASP A 17 -31.71 0.16 -14.39
C ASP A 17 -31.28 1.28 -13.45
N ARG A 18 -30.74 2.39 -14.00
CA ARG A 18 -30.36 3.58 -13.20
C ARG A 18 -31.57 4.23 -12.50
N GLU A 19 -32.70 4.28 -13.18
CA GLU A 19 -33.94 4.80 -12.58
C GLU A 19 -34.41 3.91 -11.44
N ASP A 20 -34.31 2.58 -11.61
CA ASP A 20 -34.65 1.62 -10.55
C ASP A 20 -33.69 1.75 -9.35
N TYR A 21 -32.37 1.92 -9.57
CA TYR A 21 -31.41 2.16 -8.49
C TYR A 21 -31.66 3.48 -7.76
N ILE A 22 -31.98 4.57 -8.48
CA ILE A 22 -32.35 5.84 -7.86
C ILE A 22 -33.57 5.64 -6.94
N ARG A 23 -34.60 4.94 -7.42
CA ARG A 23 -35.78 4.64 -6.61
C ARG A 23 -35.44 3.81 -5.38
N ILE A 24 -34.64 2.75 -5.53
CA ILE A 24 -34.20 1.90 -4.43
C ILE A 24 -33.46 2.71 -3.37
N PHE A 25 -32.45 3.49 -3.76
CA PHE A 25 -31.63 4.25 -2.81
C PHE A 25 -32.40 5.38 -2.13
N SER A 26 -33.38 5.98 -2.83
CA SER A 26 -34.21 7.05 -2.25
C SER A 26 -35.33 6.53 -1.33
N GLN A 27 -35.65 5.25 -1.37
CA GLN A 27 -36.76 4.65 -0.63
C GLN A 27 -36.33 3.47 0.24
N LEU A 28 -35.07 3.41 0.64
CA LEU A 28 -34.56 2.37 1.53
C LEU A 28 -35.30 2.44 2.88
N PRO A 29 -35.87 1.32 3.36
CA PRO A 29 -36.47 1.27 4.69
C PRO A 29 -35.37 1.52 5.77
N GLU A 30 -35.77 2.14 6.89
CA GLU A 30 -34.85 2.44 8.02
C GLU A 30 -34.12 1.21 8.57
N TYR A 31 -34.74 0.03 8.47
CA TYR A 31 -34.14 -1.23 8.92
C TYR A 31 -33.19 -1.87 7.89
N CYS A 32 -32.97 -1.24 6.71
CA CYS A 32 -32.13 -1.75 5.65
C CYS A 32 -30.93 -0.81 5.40
N CYS A 33 -29.73 -1.38 5.42
CA CYS A 33 -28.51 -0.69 5.07
C CYS A 33 -27.87 -1.39 3.86
N VAL A 34 -27.66 -0.67 2.77
CA VAL A 34 -26.93 -1.17 1.59
C VAL A 34 -25.51 -0.64 1.62
N VAL A 35 -24.54 -1.55 1.61
CA VAL A 35 -23.10 -1.24 1.57
C VAL A 35 -22.55 -1.67 0.22
N LEU A 36 -22.12 -0.70 -0.56
CA LEU A 36 -21.44 -0.92 -1.86
C LEU A 36 -19.93 -0.81 -1.64
N VAL A 37 -19.20 -1.91 -1.87
CA VAL A 37 -17.73 -1.96 -1.73
C VAL A 37 -17.11 -2.06 -3.12
N TYR A 38 -16.16 -1.18 -3.40
CA TYR A 38 -15.35 -1.15 -4.61
C TYR A 38 -13.91 -1.47 -4.23
N ASP A 39 -13.48 -2.70 -4.44
CA ASP A 39 -12.15 -3.19 -4.09
C ASP A 39 -11.34 -3.55 -5.36
N LEU A 40 -11.89 -4.36 -6.24
CA LEU A 40 -11.24 -4.80 -7.47
C LEU A 40 -11.46 -3.84 -8.63
N ILE A 41 -12.60 -3.15 -8.64
CA ILE A 41 -12.93 -2.16 -9.67
C ILE A 41 -12.97 -0.74 -9.09
N PRO A 42 -12.50 0.27 -9.83
CA PRO A 42 -12.58 1.65 -9.36
C PRO A 42 -14.03 2.17 -9.41
N TYR A 43 -14.44 2.90 -8.36
CA TYR A 43 -15.68 3.67 -8.39
C TYR A 43 -15.57 4.81 -9.42
N LYS A 44 -16.37 4.74 -10.49
CA LYS A 44 -16.33 5.68 -11.63
C LYS A 44 -17.64 6.41 -11.90
N LEU A 45 -18.55 6.45 -10.92
CA LEU A 45 -19.82 7.14 -11.11
C LEU A 45 -19.60 8.65 -11.27
N ASP A 46 -20.06 9.22 -12.39
CA ASP A 46 -19.97 10.66 -12.63
C ASP A 46 -20.83 11.41 -11.60
N ALA A 47 -20.19 12.31 -10.84
CA ALA A 47 -20.81 13.09 -9.77
C ALA A 47 -21.98 13.97 -10.25
N ARG A 48 -22.11 14.23 -11.57
CA ARG A 48 -23.18 15.01 -12.18
C ARG A 48 -24.44 14.20 -12.47
N THR A 49 -24.41 12.89 -12.31
CA THR A 49 -25.56 12.04 -12.60
C THR A 49 -26.59 12.07 -11.48
N LYS A 50 -27.86 11.89 -11.84
CA LYS A 50 -28.96 11.77 -10.86
C LYS A 50 -28.72 10.64 -9.85
N LEU A 51 -28.12 9.52 -10.30
CA LEU A 51 -27.78 8.40 -9.44
C LEU A 51 -26.72 8.78 -8.38
N ALA A 52 -25.68 9.53 -8.77
CA ALA A 52 -24.69 10.02 -7.83
C ALA A 52 -25.28 11.02 -6.81
N SER A 53 -26.22 11.84 -7.25
CA SER A 53 -26.95 12.76 -6.37
C SER A 53 -27.81 12.00 -5.36
N ALA A 54 -28.58 10.99 -5.79
CA ALA A 54 -29.37 10.16 -4.91
C ALA A 54 -28.51 9.42 -3.86
N ILE A 55 -27.35 8.87 -4.27
CA ILE A 55 -26.42 8.22 -3.34
C ILE A 55 -25.89 9.21 -2.29
N LYS A 56 -25.54 10.43 -2.69
CA LYS A 56 -25.05 11.45 -1.74
C LYS A 56 -26.11 11.99 -0.81
N GLU A 57 -27.37 12.08 -1.25
CA GLU A 57 -28.47 12.58 -0.47
C GLU A 57 -28.94 11.57 0.58
N HIS A 58 -28.98 10.30 0.23
CA HIS A 58 -29.51 9.22 1.08
C HIS A 58 -28.44 8.32 1.69
N GLY A 59 -27.15 8.56 1.39
CA GLY A 59 -26.04 7.74 1.86
C GLY A 59 -24.75 8.53 2.06
N THR A 60 -23.69 7.80 2.38
CA THR A 60 -22.34 8.36 2.57
C THR A 60 -21.34 7.65 1.65
N VAL A 61 -20.60 8.43 0.90
CA VAL A 61 -19.49 7.92 0.06
C VAL A 61 -18.19 8.12 0.82
N VAL A 62 -17.51 7.02 1.13
CA VAL A 62 -16.20 7.03 1.81
C VAL A 62 -15.14 6.54 0.83
N ASN A 63 -14.09 7.33 0.64
CA ASN A 63 -12.97 6.96 -0.20
C ASN A 63 -11.74 6.69 0.66
N PHE A 64 -11.30 5.42 0.70
CA PHE A 64 -10.09 5.00 1.38
C PHE A 64 -8.90 5.11 0.43
N VAL A 65 -8.15 6.18 0.56
CA VAL A 65 -6.92 6.38 -0.20
C VAL A 65 -5.69 5.95 0.61
N ARG A 66 -4.63 5.53 -0.09
CA ARG A 66 -3.35 5.29 0.58
C ARG A 66 -2.85 6.58 1.20
N GLN A 67 -2.34 6.46 2.42
CA GLN A 67 -1.79 7.61 3.13
C GLN A 67 -0.46 8.03 2.52
N GLU A 68 -0.21 9.33 2.54
CA GLU A 68 1.11 9.88 2.25
C GLU A 68 2.10 9.49 3.35
N GLU A 69 3.38 9.39 3.00
CA GLU A 69 4.43 8.89 3.91
C GLU A 69 4.46 9.65 5.24
N ASN A 70 4.41 10.97 5.20
CA ASN A 70 4.42 11.80 6.42
C ASN A 70 3.24 11.51 7.36
N GLU A 71 2.05 11.26 6.80
CA GLU A 71 0.87 10.92 7.61
C GLU A 71 0.97 9.49 8.14
N LEU A 72 1.54 8.59 7.34
CA LEU A 72 1.78 7.21 7.75
C LEU A 72 2.81 7.13 8.89
N VAL A 73 3.90 7.90 8.83
CA VAL A 73 4.88 8.03 9.92
C VAL A 73 4.23 8.52 11.22
N LYS A 74 3.39 9.56 11.14
CA LYS A 74 2.63 10.05 12.30
C LYS A 74 1.69 8.99 12.85
N TRP A 75 1.07 8.22 11.98
CA TRP A 75 0.15 7.15 12.36
C TRP A 75 0.92 6.00 13.03
N VAL A 76 2.03 5.53 12.48
CA VAL A 76 2.93 4.51 13.07
C VAL A 76 3.38 4.95 14.46
N THR A 77 3.84 6.21 14.61
CA THR A 77 4.26 6.77 15.89
C THR A 77 3.13 6.76 16.93
N ARG A 78 1.90 7.11 16.51
CA ARG A 78 0.72 7.05 17.41
C ARG A 78 0.38 5.62 17.82
N ARG A 79 0.52 4.65 16.92
CA ARG A 79 0.27 3.24 17.22
C ARG A 79 1.27 2.69 18.23
N PHE A 80 2.58 2.96 18.06
CA PHE A 80 3.58 2.59 19.07
C PHE A 80 3.30 3.24 20.43
N ARG A 81 2.89 4.51 20.44
CA ARG A 81 2.52 5.20 21.70
C ARG A 81 1.34 4.51 22.39
N ALA A 82 0.35 4.01 21.66
CA ALA A 82 -0.77 3.26 22.23
C ALA A 82 -0.32 1.93 22.88
N LEU A 83 0.83 1.38 22.46
CA LEU A 83 1.47 0.21 23.07
C LEU A 83 2.44 0.58 24.22
N GLY A 84 2.47 1.85 24.65
CA GLY A 84 3.45 2.32 25.65
C GLY A 84 4.88 2.43 25.12
N LYS A 85 5.06 2.44 23.79
CA LYS A 85 6.37 2.51 23.13
C LYS A 85 6.58 3.86 22.46
N ARG A 86 7.85 4.20 22.20
CA ARG A 86 8.25 5.39 21.45
C ARG A 86 9.12 4.97 20.28
N ILE A 87 8.88 5.57 19.14
CA ILE A 87 9.71 5.41 17.93
C ILE A 87 10.00 6.77 17.35
N ASP A 88 11.22 7.01 16.89
CA ASP A 88 11.51 8.24 16.15
C ASP A 88 11.01 8.17 14.70
N SER A 89 10.86 9.35 14.07
CA SER A 89 10.29 9.45 12.72
C SER A 89 11.13 8.71 11.67
N ARG A 90 12.45 8.69 11.83
CA ARG A 90 13.35 8.01 10.90
C ARG A 90 13.16 6.49 10.96
N LEU A 91 13.13 5.92 12.17
CA LEU A 91 12.88 4.48 12.34
C LEU A 91 11.46 4.09 11.92
N ALA A 92 10.48 4.99 12.09
CA ALA A 92 9.13 4.76 11.57
C ALA A 92 9.11 4.71 10.04
N SER A 93 9.84 5.61 9.34
CA SER A 93 10.01 5.54 7.88
C SER A 93 10.77 4.27 7.46
N GLU A 94 11.81 3.88 8.18
CA GLU A 94 12.53 2.63 7.92
C GLU A 94 11.64 1.39 8.06
N LEU A 95 10.76 1.35 9.07
CA LEU A 95 9.77 0.28 9.22
C LEU A 95 8.77 0.24 8.07
N ILE A 96 8.27 1.41 7.65
CA ILE A 96 7.36 1.53 6.50
C ILE A 96 8.07 1.06 5.21
N PHE A 97 9.31 1.46 4.99
CA PHE A 97 10.10 1.01 3.86
C PHE A 97 10.32 -0.51 3.87
N LEU A 98 10.61 -1.09 5.03
CA LEU A 98 10.84 -2.51 5.19
C LEU A 98 9.59 -3.35 4.96
N CYS A 99 8.46 -2.97 5.58
CA CYS A 99 7.23 -3.76 5.64
C CYS A 99 6.14 -3.28 4.66
N GLY A 100 6.37 -2.15 3.97
CA GLY A 100 5.45 -1.54 3.03
C GLY A 100 4.46 -0.56 3.66
N ASP A 101 3.70 0.12 2.79
CA ASP A 101 2.82 1.24 3.15
C ASP A 101 1.36 0.85 3.43
N LEU A 102 1.05 -0.44 3.42
CA LEU A 102 -0.30 -0.91 3.72
C LEU A 102 -0.53 -0.91 5.24
N MET A 103 -1.42 -0.03 5.70
CA MET A 103 -1.72 0.14 7.13
C MET A 103 -2.14 -1.17 7.80
N HIS A 104 -2.87 -2.03 7.11
CA HIS A 104 -3.30 -3.33 7.64
C HIS A 104 -2.07 -4.21 7.99
N ASN A 105 -1.09 -4.31 7.11
CA ASN A 105 0.13 -5.07 7.35
C ASN A 105 0.96 -4.42 8.47
N LEU A 106 1.08 -3.09 8.44
CA LEU A 106 1.81 -2.35 9.46
C LEU A 106 1.26 -2.53 10.88
N VAL A 107 -0.04 -2.77 11.07
CA VAL A 107 -0.60 -3.07 12.40
C VAL A 107 0.10 -4.27 13.02
N GLY A 108 0.15 -5.39 12.31
CA GLY A 108 0.79 -6.61 12.80
C GLY A 108 2.30 -6.44 13.05
N GLU A 109 2.99 -5.68 12.17
CA GLU A 109 4.42 -5.40 12.34
C GLU A 109 4.69 -4.52 13.58
N ILE A 110 3.88 -3.49 13.79
CA ILE A 110 3.97 -2.62 14.97
C ILE A 110 3.74 -3.43 16.26
N GLU A 111 2.74 -4.31 16.28
CA GLU A 111 2.45 -5.17 17.42
C GLU A 111 3.60 -6.15 17.71
N LYS A 112 4.17 -6.79 16.70
CA LYS A 112 5.34 -7.68 16.85
C LYS A 112 6.55 -6.94 17.42
N VAL A 113 6.93 -5.82 16.79
CA VAL A 113 8.07 -5.02 17.24
C VAL A 113 7.84 -4.47 18.65
N GLY A 114 6.62 -3.95 18.92
CA GLY A 114 6.25 -3.43 20.22
C GLY A 114 6.29 -4.48 21.34
N ALA A 115 5.87 -5.71 21.05
CA ALA A 115 5.91 -6.83 21.98
C ALA A 115 7.35 -7.35 22.22
N TYR A 116 8.19 -7.32 21.18
CA TYR A 116 9.57 -7.79 21.26
C TYR A 116 10.47 -6.83 22.03
N ALA A 117 10.32 -5.51 21.79
CA ALA A 117 11.15 -4.48 22.41
C ALA A 117 10.99 -4.48 23.93
N LYS A 118 12.11 -4.69 24.66
CA LYS A 118 12.12 -4.71 26.14
C LYS A 118 11.97 -3.32 26.75
N GLY A 119 12.52 -2.30 26.09
CA GLY A 119 12.48 -0.90 26.55
C GLY A 119 11.25 -0.15 26.03
N GLU A 120 11.06 1.09 26.50
CA GLU A 120 10.04 1.99 25.92
C GLU A 120 10.44 2.51 24.53
N GLN A 121 11.74 2.71 24.29
CA GLN A 121 12.27 3.23 23.05
C GLN A 121 12.50 2.07 22.07
N ILE A 122 11.84 2.12 20.90
CA ILE A 122 12.09 1.19 19.81
C ILE A 122 13.43 1.51 19.16
N THR A 123 14.23 0.46 18.97
CA THR A 123 15.53 0.54 18.31
C THR A 123 15.50 -0.11 16.93
N ARG A 124 16.53 0.17 16.12
CA ARG A 124 16.70 -0.51 14.83
C ARG A 124 16.83 -2.03 15.01
N GLN A 125 17.54 -2.47 16.04
CA GLN A 125 17.71 -3.89 16.34
C GLN A 125 16.38 -4.60 16.64
N ASP A 126 15.44 -3.91 17.32
CA ASP A 126 14.11 -4.47 17.59
C ASP A 126 13.34 -4.68 16.28
N ILE A 127 13.44 -3.73 15.34
CA ILE A 127 12.81 -3.84 14.02
C ILE A 127 13.43 -4.99 13.21
N GLU A 128 14.76 -5.00 13.10
CA GLU A 128 15.50 -6.01 12.31
C GLU A 128 15.30 -7.44 12.84
N ALA A 129 15.04 -7.59 14.15
CA ALA A 129 14.87 -8.91 14.77
C ALA A 129 13.54 -9.58 14.42
N VAL A 130 12.46 -8.81 14.24
CA VAL A 130 11.11 -9.41 14.13
C VAL A 130 10.25 -8.88 12.98
N ALA A 131 10.60 -7.73 12.40
CA ALA A 131 9.82 -7.18 11.28
C ALA A 131 10.00 -8.04 10.03
N THR A 132 8.91 -8.28 9.32
CA THR A 132 8.91 -9.09 8.10
C THR A 132 9.08 -8.18 6.88
N PRO A 133 10.22 -8.25 6.18
CA PRO A 133 10.44 -7.42 5.00
C PRO A 133 9.52 -7.83 3.84
N GLN A 134 9.12 -6.85 3.03
CA GLN A 134 8.43 -7.13 1.76
C GLN A 134 9.41 -7.64 0.70
N LEU A 135 8.88 -8.44 -0.24
CA LEU A 135 9.65 -9.00 -1.35
C LEU A 135 10.46 -7.92 -2.10
N ASP A 136 9.85 -6.81 -2.46
CA ASP A 136 10.52 -5.75 -3.22
C ASP A 136 11.70 -5.15 -2.44
N THR A 137 11.59 -5.03 -1.11
CA THR A 137 12.70 -4.56 -0.24
C THR A 137 13.85 -5.56 -0.21
N VAL A 138 13.55 -6.85 -0.16
CA VAL A 138 14.59 -7.90 -0.19
C VAL A 138 15.27 -7.93 -1.56
N VAL A 139 14.52 -7.84 -2.65
CA VAL A 139 15.06 -7.75 -4.01
C VAL A 139 15.92 -6.49 -4.16
N PHE A 140 15.52 -5.35 -3.58
CA PHE A 140 16.33 -4.14 -3.58
C PHE A 140 17.71 -4.36 -2.92
N ARG A 141 17.73 -5.00 -1.73
CA ARG A 141 19.00 -5.36 -1.06
C ARG A 141 19.90 -6.26 -1.91
N MET A 142 19.29 -7.19 -2.66
CA MET A 142 20.03 -8.05 -3.58
C MET A 142 20.64 -7.26 -4.74
N THR A 143 19.89 -6.36 -5.36
CA THR A 143 20.39 -5.54 -6.46
C THR A 143 21.46 -4.57 -6.02
N ASP A 144 21.38 -4.03 -4.81
CA ASP A 144 22.44 -3.21 -4.21
C ASP A 144 23.73 -4.01 -4.05
N ALA A 145 23.64 -5.22 -3.46
CA ALA A 145 24.80 -6.09 -3.29
C ALA A 145 25.45 -6.44 -4.63
N ILE A 146 24.64 -6.67 -5.69
CA ILE A 146 25.13 -6.89 -7.06
C ILE A 146 25.86 -5.63 -7.58
N GLY A 147 25.28 -4.45 -7.38
CA GLY A 147 25.87 -3.17 -7.77
C GLY A 147 27.21 -2.89 -7.09
N GLU A 148 27.35 -3.29 -5.82
CA GLU A 148 28.59 -3.24 -5.04
C GLU A 148 29.58 -4.36 -5.40
N LYS A 149 29.23 -5.28 -6.33
CA LYS A 149 29.97 -6.50 -6.69
C LYS A 149 30.19 -7.45 -5.51
N ASN A 150 29.36 -7.37 -4.49
CA ASN A 150 29.36 -8.26 -3.33
C ASN A 150 28.44 -9.45 -3.59
N PHE A 151 28.93 -10.42 -4.36
CA PHE A 151 28.13 -11.57 -4.80
C PHE A 151 27.80 -12.54 -3.66
N ASP A 152 28.66 -12.62 -2.64
CA ASP A 152 28.38 -13.45 -1.46
C ASP A 152 27.17 -12.90 -0.69
N ARG A 153 27.12 -11.59 -0.50
CA ARG A 153 25.95 -10.93 0.10
C ARG A 153 24.72 -11.11 -0.78
N ALA A 154 24.84 -10.96 -2.09
CA ALA A 154 23.71 -11.17 -3.01
C ALA A 154 23.17 -12.60 -2.95
N ALA A 155 24.05 -13.61 -2.88
CA ALA A 155 23.65 -15.00 -2.72
C ALA A 155 22.96 -15.27 -1.37
N GLY A 156 23.43 -14.65 -0.28
CA GLY A 156 22.77 -14.72 1.02
C GLY A 156 21.33 -14.16 0.96
N VAL A 157 21.15 -12.99 0.34
CA VAL A 157 19.82 -12.38 0.17
C VAL A 157 18.93 -13.22 -0.74
N LEU A 158 19.46 -13.88 -1.77
CA LEU A 158 18.70 -14.83 -2.57
C LEU A 158 18.19 -16.02 -1.71
N GLY A 159 19.01 -16.49 -0.77
CA GLY A 159 18.59 -17.50 0.20
C GLY A 159 17.41 -17.03 1.06
N GLU A 160 17.39 -15.77 1.52
CA GLU A 160 16.25 -15.19 2.25
C GLU A 160 14.98 -15.19 1.38
N LEU A 161 15.07 -14.82 0.08
CA LEU A 161 13.93 -14.85 -0.85
C LEU A 161 13.32 -16.25 -0.99
N TYR A 162 14.14 -17.29 -1.01
CA TYR A 162 13.66 -18.67 -1.00
C TYR A 162 12.99 -19.04 0.34
N GLN A 163 13.53 -18.58 1.48
CA GLN A 163 12.91 -18.80 2.78
C GLN A 163 11.55 -18.10 2.92
N MET A 164 11.32 -16.99 2.22
CA MET A 164 10.02 -16.35 2.11
C MET A 164 8.99 -17.15 1.29
N GLN A 165 9.38 -18.33 0.77
CA GLN A 165 8.56 -19.18 -0.08
C GLN A 165 8.11 -18.53 -1.39
N GLU A 166 8.82 -17.51 -1.83
CA GLU A 166 8.53 -16.85 -3.10
C GLU A 166 8.96 -17.74 -4.28
N THR A 167 8.11 -17.76 -5.31
CA THR A 167 8.45 -18.57 -6.49
C THR A 167 9.57 -17.93 -7.31
N PRO A 168 10.45 -18.71 -7.95
CA PRO A 168 11.52 -18.20 -8.79
C PRO A 168 11.03 -17.21 -9.85
N TYR A 169 9.83 -17.41 -10.39
CA TYR A 169 9.21 -16.52 -11.38
C TYR A 169 8.92 -15.13 -10.79
N VAL A 170 8.40 -15.05 -9.58
CA VAL A 170 8.11 -13.80 -8.87
C VAL A 170 9.41 -13.07 -8.55
N ILE A 171 10.43 -13.80 -8.06
CA ILE A 171 11.77 -13.24 -7.80
C ILE A 171 12.36 -12.65 -9.09
N MET A 172 12.34 -13.40 -10.19
CA MET A 172 12.85 -12.95 -11.48
C MET A 172 12.08 -11.75 -12.04
N ALA A 173 10.75 -11.72 -11.87
CA ALA A 173 9.92 -10.61 -12.31
C ALA A 173 10.24 -9.31 -11.55
N SER A 174 10.39 -9.41 -10.22
CA SER A 174 10.76 -8.27 -9.36
C SER A 174 12.17 -7.79 -9.66
N LEU A 175 13.14 -8.70 -9.80
CA LEU A 175 14.51 -8.36 -10.20
C LEU A 175 14.55 -7.67 -11.57
N GLY A 176 13.83 -8.21 -12.56
CA GLY A 176 13.75 -7.62 -13.89
C GLY A 176 13.10 -6.23 -13.89
N ARG A 177 12.09 -6.00 -13.04
CA ARG A 177 11.48 -4.69 -12.82
C ARG A 177 12.51 -3.72 -12.24
N GLN A 178 13.21 -4.11 -11.18
CA GLN A 178 14.23 -3.29 -10.52
C GLN A 178 15.37 -2.91 -11.50
N MET A 179 15.88 -3.86 -12.29
CA MET A 179 16.91 -3.59 -13.30
C MET A 179 16.43 -2.60 -14.36
N ARG A 180 15.16 -2.71 -14.81
CA ARG A 180 14.61 -1.72 -15.76
C ARG A 180 14.48 -0.34 -15.15
N GLN A 181 14.13 -0.23 -13.86
CA GLN A 181 14.07 1.05 -13.15
C GLN A 181 15.45 1.69 -13.05
N LEU A 182 16.48 0.92 -12.65
CA LEU A 182 17.86 1.39 -12.60
C LEU A 182 18.36 1.84 -13.97
N TYR A 183 18.10 1.07 -15.03
CA TYR A 183 18.46 1.43 -16.39
C TYR A 183 17.74 2.72 -16.86
N SER A 184 16.44 2.85 -16.55
CA SER A 184 15.68 4.07 -16.86
C SER A 184 16.24 5.29 -16.12
N ALA A 185 16.64 5.12 -14.85
CA ALA A 185 17.27 6.18 -14.07
C ALA A 185 18.63 6.60 -14.69
N ARG A 186 19.43 5.64 -15.13
CA ARG A 186 20.70 5.91 -15.81
C ARG A 186 20.49 6.71 -17.10
N LEU A 187 19.55 6.28 -17.96
CA LEU A 187 19.23 6.99 -19.19
C LEU A 187 18.69 8.40 -18.94
N ALA A 188 17.85 8.56 -17.89
CA ALA A 188 17.33 9.87 -17.51
C ALA A 188 18.47 10.83 -17.11
N LEU A 189 19.43 10.36 -16.31
CA LEU A 189 20.60 11.13 -15.92
C LEU A 189 21.45 11.54 -17.14
N GLU A 190 21.69 10.63 -18.08
CA GLU A 190 22.43 10.92 -19.33
C GLU A 190 21.71 11.96 -20.20
N GLN A 191 20.38 12.04 -20.12
CA GLN A 191 19.56 13.05 -20.81
C GLN A 191 19.37 14.34 -19.99
N GLY A 192 20.03 14.49 -18.84
CA GLY A 192 19.88 15.65 -17.95
C GLY A 192 18.52 15.75 -17.27
N LYS A 193 17.76 14.65 -17.19
CA LYS A 193 16.46 14.60 -16.52
C LYS A 193 16.62 14.26 -15.05
N GLY A 194 15.80 14.87 -14.18
CA GLY A 194 15.85 14.65 -12.74
C GLY A 194 15.11 13.40 -12.27
N ALA A 195 15.21 13.12 -10.97
CA ALA A 195 14.56 11.96 -10.33
C ALA A 195 13.03 11.96 -10.49
N SER A 196 12.39 13.14 -10.53
CA SER A 196 10.94 13.28 -10.75
C SER A 196 10.48 12.63 -12.06
N TYR A 197 11.27 12.75 -13.13
CA TYR A 197 10.96 12.12 -14.41
C TYR A 197 10.89 10.59 -14.30
N VAL A 198 11.81 9.99 -13.55
CA VAL A 198 11.83 8.53 -13.32
C VAL A 198 10.66 8.11 -12.42
N ALA A 199 10.38 8.91 -11.39
CA ALA A 199 9.24 8.68 -10.50
C ALA A 199 7.92 8.68 -11.27
N ASP A 200 7.71 9.66 -12.15
CA ASP A 200 6.50 9.76 -12.99
C ASP A 200 6.40 8.59 -13.98
N LEU A 201 7.53 8.23 -14.63
CA LEU A 201 7.58 7.13 -15.60
C LEU A 201 7.16 5.79 -14.98
N TRP A 202 7.61 5.54 -13.77
CA TRP A 202 7.38 4.28 -13.06
C TRP A 202 6.25 4.38 -12.02
N LYS A 203 5.56 5.54 -11.91
CA LYS A 203 4.55 5.85 -10.91
C LYS A 203 5.02 5.56 -9.48
N LEU A 204 6.28 5.90 -9.23
CA LEU A 204 6.89 5.78 -7.91
C LEU A 204 6.48 6.98 -7.07
N LYS A 205 6.31 6.77 -5.76
CA LYS A 205 6.16 7.90 -4.84
C LYS A 205 7.49 8.65 -4.76
N PRO A 206 7.50 10.00 -4.83
CA PRO A 206 8.71 10.78 -4.54
C PRO A 206 9.10 10.55 -3.07
N TYR A 207 10.39 10.36 -2.85
CA TYR A 207 11.00 10.34 -1.52
C TYR A 207 11.14 11.77 -0.99
#